data_4d296a09d1012970b83815a9ff2cb6a3
#
_entry.id   4d296a09d1012970b83815a9ff2cb6a3
#
_cell.length_a   1.000
_cell.length_b   1.000
_cell.length_c   1.000
_cell.angle_alpha   90.00
_cell.angle_beta   90.00
_cell.angle_gamma   90.00
#
_symmetry.space_group_name_H-M   'P 1'
#
loop_
_entity.id
_entity.type
_entity.pdbx_description
1 polymer ?
#
loop_
_entity_poly.entity_id
_entity_poly.type
_entity_poly.pdbx_seq_one_letter_code
_entity_poly.pdbx_strand_id
1 'polypeptide(L)'
;VDVFAHFGTLIAVLIYFRKDLEVIFRTYQVKELNGLGNCLIIATLPILIIGFFLRDFVEIYLRNQNVIIFSTIFFGVLLLLFDFFKKDRELNELNWKDSLIIGCFQIFALLPGASRSAVTIMGAFYLGFKNTTALKISFLLAIPTLCFIFIGENLAINFQYEIGLTLSLIHISEPTRPL
;
A
#
# COMPACT_ATOMS: atom_id res chain seq x y z
N VAL A 1 4.50 16.67 4.85
CA VAL A 1 3.99 16.16 6.15
C VAL A 1 3.63 14.68 6.02
N ASP A 2 2.97 14.26 4.95
CA ASP A 2 2.48 12.87 4.77
C ASP A 2 3.62 11.83 4.71
N VAL A 3 4.74 12.16 4.06
CA VAL A 3 5.92 11.25 3.95
C VAL A 3 6.48 10.89 5.31
N PHE A 4 6.64 11.87 6.20
CA PHE A 4 7.17 11.64 7.55
C PHE A 4 6.22 10.82 8.41
N ALA A 5 4.90 10.98 8.24
CA ALA A 5 3.91 10.18 8.94
C ALA A 5 3.96 8.71 8.48
N HIS A 6 4.10 8.47 7.18
CA HIS A 6 4.27 7.13 6.62
C HIS A 6 5.58 6.47 7.08
N PHE A 7 6.66 7.25 7.15
CA PHE A 7 7.96 6.76 7.64
C PHE A 7 7.90 6.38 9.12
N GLY A 8 7.27 7.21 9.96
CA GLY A 8 7.06 6.90 11.37
C GLY A 8 6.23 5.62 11.57
N THR A 9 5.16 5.46 10.78
CA THR A 9 4.33 4.26 10.81
C THR A 9 5.12 3.02 10.38
N LEU A 10 5.93 3.12 9.34
CA LEU A 10 6.79 2.03 8.86
C LEU A 10 7.75 1.57 9.96
N ILE A 11 8.45 2.50 10.61
CA ILE A 11 9.36 2.18 11.72
C ILE A 11 8.63 1.48 12.86
N ALA A 12 7.47 2.00 13.27
CA ALA A 12 6.67 1.41 14.35
C ALA A 12 6.26 -0.03 14.02
N VAL A 13 5.80 -0.29 12.80
CA VAL A 13 5.40 -1.62 12.34
C VAL A 13 6.62 -2.57 12.27
N LEU A 14 7.75 -2.10 11.77
CA LEU A 14 8.99 -2.89 11.72
C LEU A 14 9.47 -3.30 13.12
N ILE A 15 9.44 -2.37 14.08
CA ILE A 15 9.81 -2.66 15.47
C ILE A 15 8.84 -3.66 16.13
N TYR A 16 7.54 -3.45 15.91
CA TYR A 16 6.52 -4.31 16.52
C TYR A 16 6.58 -5.73 15.97
N PHE A 17 6.69 -5.89 14.66
CA PHE A 17 6.70 -7.19 13.97
C PHE A 17 8.11 -7.77 13.74
N ARG A 18 9.15 -7.24 14.41
CA ARG A 18 10.55 -7.68 14.23
C ARG A 18 10.74 -9.20 14.31
N LYS A 19 10.04 -9.87 15.25
CA LYS A 19 10.13 -11.34 15.40
C LYS A 19 9.48 -12.07 14.24
N ASP A 20 8.33 -11.61 13.76
CA ASP A 20 7.65 -12.18 12.60
C ASP A 20 8.48 -12.00 11.34
N LEU A 21 9.08 -10.82 11.17
CA LEU A 21 9.98 -10.52 10.06
C LEU A 21 11.24 -11.40 10.09
N GLU A 22 11.83 -11.62 11.25
CA GLU A 22 12.98 -12.51 11.39
C GLU A 22 12.63 -13.94 10.95
N VAL A 23 11.46 -14.45 11.34
CA VAL A 23 10.96 -15.75 10.88
C VAL A 23 10.75 -15.75 9.38
N ILE A 24 10.10 -14.72 8.83
CA ILE A 24 9.87 -14.58 7.39
C ILE A 24 11.20 -14.60 6.63
N PHE A 25 12.20 -13.82 7.05
CA PHE A 25 13.51 -13.76 6.39
C PHE A 25 14.28 -15.09 6.49
N ARG A 26 14.23 -15.77 7.63
CA ARG A 26 14.92 -17.06 7.83
C ARG A 26 14.27 -18.20 7.02
N THR A 27 12.94 -18.17 6.87
CA THR A 27 12.18 -19.21 6.15
C THR A 27 11.88 -18.84 4.71
N TYR A 28 12.37 -17.66 4.24
CA TYR A 28 12.10 -17.20 2.90
C TYR A 28 12.71 -18.11 1.84
N GLN A 29 11.86 -18.73 1.05
CA GLN A 29 12.25 -19.54 -0.12
C GLN A 29 11.46 -19.04 -1.33
N VAL A 30 12.15 -18.59 -2.36
CA VAL A 30 11.54 -18.07 -3.60
C VAL A 30 10.64 -19.12 -4.27
N LYS A 31 10.92 -20.40 -4.06
CA LYS A 31 10.15 -21.51 -4.67
C LYS A 31 8.84 -21.83 -3.94
N GLU A 32 8.68 -21.41 -2.69
CA GLU A 32 7.47 -21.68 -1.92
C GLU A 32 6.47 -20.49 -2.04
N LEU A 33 5.59 -20.56 -3.04
CA LEU A 33 4.56 -19.54 -3.27
C LEU A 33 3.65 -19.30 -2.05
N ASN A 34 3.48 -20.28 -1.20
CA ASN A 34 2.66 -20.20 0.02
C ASN A 34 3.45 -19.68 1.25
N GLY A 35 4.75 -19.42 1.11
CA GLY A 35 5.52 -18.77 2.17
C GLY A 35 4.97 -17.38 2.47
N LEU A 36 4.86 -17.02 3.76
CA LEU A 36 4.26 -15.73 4.19
C LEU A 36 4.89 -14.52 3.49
N GLY A 37 6.23 -14.54 3.30
CA GLY A 37 6.92 -13.46 2.59
C GLY A 37 6.46 -13.32 1.13
N ASN A 38 6.34 -14.43 0.40
CA ASN A 38 5.83 -14.44 -0.98
C ASN A 38 4.36 -14.02 -1.05
N CYS A 39 3.55 -14.45 -0.09
CA CYS A 39 2.15 -14.02 0.04
C CYS A 39 2.02 -12.50 0.18
N LEU A 40 2.87 -11.86 1.00
CA LEU A 40 2.88 -10.40 1.17
C LEU A 40 3.31 -9.68 -0.12
N ILE A 41 4.30 -10.20 -0.84
CA ILE A 41 4.73 -9.64 -2.13
C ILE A 41 3.60 -9.75 -3.15
N ILE A 42 2.98 -10.93 -3.30
CA ILE A 42 1.87 -11.16 -4.22
C ILE A 42 0.69 -10.24 -3.93
N ALA A 43 0.34 -10.05 -2.65
CA ALA A 43 -0.73 -9.14 -2.25
C ALA A 43 -0.41 -7.66 -2.52
N THR A 44 0.87 -7.28 -2.64
CA THR A 44 1.28 -5.91 -2.94
C THR A 44 1.23 -5.60 -4.45
N LEU A 45 1.40 -6.60 -5.31
CA LEU A 45 1.49 -6.39 -6.76
C LEU A 45 0.27 -5.69 -7.37
N PRO A 46 -1.00 -6.05 -7.07
CA PRO A 46 -2.16 -5.43 -7.69
C PRO A 46 -2.21 -3.92 -7.46
N ILE A 47 -1.98 -3.45 -6.24
CA ILE A 47 -2.03 -2.02 -5.94
C ILE A 47 -0.85 -1.26 -6.58
N LEU A 48 0.33 -1.87 -6.68
CA LEU A 48 1.47 -1.24 -7.34
C LEU A 48 1.21 -1.04 -8.83
N ILE A 49 0.71 -2.09 -9.51
CA ILE A 49 0.44 -2.03 -10.95
C ILE A 49 -0.66 -0.99 -11.21
N ILE A 50 -1.81 -1.13 -10.55
CA ILE A 50 -2.96 -0.25 -10.79
C ILE A 50 -2.70 1.16 -10.28
N GLY A 51 -2.02 1.31 -9.15
CA GLY A 51 -1.65 2.61 -8.60
C GLY A 51 -0.71 3.39 -9.51
N PHE A 52 0.22 2.71 -10.19
CA PHE A 52 1.08 3.35 -11.17
C PHE A 52 0.29 3.98 -12.33
N PHE A 53 -0.71 3.27 -12.87
CA PHE A 53 -1.53 3.77 -13.97
C PHE A 53 -2.59 4.79 -13.55
N LEU A 54 -3.13 4.68 -12.34
CA LEU A 54 -4.21 5.53 -11.85
C LEU A 54 -3.75 6.72 -10.99
N ARG A 55 -2.46 6.87 -10.74
CA ARG A 55 -1.91 7.93 -9.87
C ARG A 55 -2.44 9.31 -10.24
N ASP A 56 -2.23 9.72 -11.48
CA ASP A 56 -2.60 11.06 -11.96
C ASP A 56 -4.12 11.25 -11.96
N PHE A 57 -4.87 10.22 -12.33
CA PHE A 57 -6.33 10.24 -12.27
C PHE A 57 -6.86 10.44 -10.83
N VAL A 58 -6.30 9.69 -9.88
CA VAL A 58 -6.67 9.81 -8.46
C VAL A 58 -6.33 11.19 -7.92
N GLU A 59 -5.15 11.72 -8.27
CA GLU A 59 -4.68 13.00 -7.76
C GLU A 59 -5.50 14.17 -8.30
N ILE A 60 -5.88 14.14 -9.57
CA ILE A 60 -6.61 15.23 -10.24
C ILE A 60 -8.11 15.17 -9.94
N TYR A 61 -8.73 14.00 -10.00
CA TYR A 61 -10.19 13.89 -10.00
C TYR A 61 -10.78 13.40 -8.67
N LEU A 62 -10.03 12.62 -7.87
CA LEU A 62 -10.59 12.00 -6.68
C LEU A 62 -10.18 12.67 -5.36
N ARG A 63 -9.19 13.57 -5.35
CA ARG A 63 -8.78 14.34 -4.15
C ARG A 63 -9.72 15.51 -3.85
N ASN A 64 -11.03 15.23 -3.83
CA ASN A 64 -12.07 16.18 -3.46
C ASN A 64 -12.60 15.83 -2.06
N GLN A 65 -12.89 16.85 -1.23
CA GLN A 65 -13.39 16.66 0.13
C GLN A 65 -14.67 15.81 0.17
N ASN A 66 -15.58 15.97 -0.78
CA ASN A 66 -16.80 15.19 -0.85
C ASN A 66 -16.51 13.71 -1.12
N VAL A 67 -15.58 13.41 -2.02
CA VAL A 67 -15.15 12.02 -2.31
C VAL A 67 -14.55 11.38 -1.06
N ILE A 68 -13.71 12.11 -0.31
CA ILE A 68 -13.11 11.63 0.93
C ILE A 68 -14.18 11.28 1.96
N ILE A 69 -15.16 12.16 2.16
CA ILE A 69 -16.24 11.94 3.14
C ILE A 69 -17.07 10.70 2.73
N PHE A 70 -17.54 10.65 1.49
CA PHE A 70 -18.37 9.55 1.01
C PHE A 70 -17.62 8.21 1.05
N SER A 71 -16.39 8.16 0.58
CA SER A 71 -15.59 6.93 0.60
C SER A 71 -15.28 6.48 2.03
N THR A 72 -14.97 7.40 2.95
CA THR A 72 -14.74 7.05 4.36
C THR A 72 -15.98 6.40 4.98
N ILE A 73 -17.17 6.99 4.78
CA ILE A 73 -18.42 6.43 5.30
C ILE A 73 -18.72 5.10 4.64
N PHE A 74 -18.62 5.02 3.31
CA PHE A 74 -18.91 3.82 2.54
C PHE A 74 -18.04 2.64 2.97
N PHE A 75 -16.71 2.83 3.00
CA PHE A 75 -15.78 1.76 3.41
C PHE A 75 -15.86 1.45 4.91
N GLY A 76 -16.23 2.42 5.75
CA GLY A 76 -16.51 2.19 7.16
C GLY A 76 -17.73 1.27 7.36
N VAL A 77 -18.82 1.53 6.64
CA VAL A 77 -20.01 0.67 6.66
C VAL A 77 -19.72 -0.71 6.09
N LEU A 78 -18.97 -0.78 4.96
CA LEU A 78 -18.54 -2.05 4.39
C LEU A 78 -17.71 -2.88 5.37
N LEU A 79 -16.77 -2.28 6.07
CA LEU A 79 -15.96 -2.98 7.08
C LEU A 79 -16.83 -3.60 8.17
N LEU A 80 -17.83 -2.87 8.65
CA LEU A 80 -18.80 -3.40 9.62
C LEU A 80 -19.60 -4.59 9.05
N LEU A 81 -20.02 -4.52 7.78
CA LEU A 81 -20.73 -5.63 7.13
C LEU A 81 -19.83 -6.87 7.00
N PHE A 82 -18.56 -6.69 6.64
CA PHE A 82 -17.59 -7.78 6.55
C PHE A 82 -17.23 -8.37 7.92
N ASP A 83 -17.43 -7.64 9.01
CA ASP A 83 -17.22 -8.14 10.37
C ASP A 83 -18.21 -9.26 10.75
N PHE A 84 -19.38 -9.33 10.11
CA PHE A 84 -20.37 -10.40 10.35
C PHE A 84 -20.04 -11.72 9.65
N PHE A 85 -19.04 -11.78 8.76
CA PHE A 85 -18.66 -13.04 8.12
C PHE A 85 -18.05 -14.01 9.13
N LYS A 86 -18.28 -15.32 8.88
CA LYS A 86 -17.68 -16.38 9.69
C LYS A 86 -16.15 -16.35 9.56
N LYS A 87 -15.45 -16.41 10.70
CA LYS A 87 -14.01 -16.20 10.79
C LYS A 87 -13.36 -17.31 11.62
N ASP A 88 -12.92 -18.36 10.95
CA ASP A 88 -12.31 -19.53 11.59
C ASP A 88 -10.84 -19.75 11.17
N ARG A 89 -10.41 -19.12 10.05
CA ARG A 89 -9.09 -19.36 9.44
C ARG A 89 -7.96 -18.66 10.18
N GLU A 90 -6.81 -19.32 10.24
CA GLU A 90 -5.59 -18.82 10.87
C GLU A 90 -4.52 -18.43 9.84
N LEU A 91 -3.46 -17.76 10.30
CA LEU A 91 -2.40 -17.23 9.43
C LEU A 91 -1.66 -18.32 8.62
N ASN A 92 -1.51 -19.51 9.19
CA ASN A 92 -0.86 -20.66 8.54
C ASN A 92 -1.64 -21.22 7.34
N GLU A 93 -2.92 -20.85 7.21
CA GLU A 93 -3.76 -21.25 6.06
C GLU A 93 -3.71 -20.23 4.92
N LEU A 94 -2.95 -19.15 5.08
CA LEU A 94 -2.78 -18.14 4.03
C LEU A 94 -2.00 -18.72 2.87
N ASN A 95 -2.54 -18.58 1.67
CA ASN A 95 -1.93 -19.05 0.44
C ASN A 95 -1.83 -17.92 -0.60
N TRP A 96 -1.14 -18.15 -1.70
CA TRP A 96 -0.93 -17.16 -2.74
C TRP A 96 -2.22 -16.66 -3.41
N LYS A 97 -3.27 -17.50 -3.50
CA LYS A 97 -4.57 -17.12 -4.07
C LYS A 97 -5.31 -16.16 -3.13
N ASP A 98 -5.30 -16.47 -1.82
CA ASP A 98 -5.85 -15.58 -0.80
C ASP A 98 -5.14 -14.22 -0.83
N SER A 99 -3.81 -14.25 -0.96
CA SER A 99 -2.98 -13.05 -1.04
C SER A 99 -3.31 -12.19 -2.26
N LEU A 100 -3.57 -12.80 -3.40
CA LEU A 100 -4.01 -12.08 -4.60
C LEU A 100 -5.37 -11.42 -4.38
N ILE A 101 -6.32 -12.12 -3.74
CA ILE A 101 -7.65 -11.56 -3.40
C ILE A 101 -7.50 -10.37 -2.45
N ILE A 102 -6.71 -10.50 -1.37
CA ILE A 102 -6.43 -9.39 -0.45
C ILE A 102 -5.78 -8.22 -1.19
N GLY A 103 -4.86 -8.51 -2.12
CA GLY A 103 -4.24 -7.50 -2.99
C GLY A 103 -5.24 -6.78 -3.90
N CYS A 104 -6.24 -7.49 -4.43
CA CYS A 104 -7.34 -6.87 -5.19
C CYS A 104 -8.18 -5.96 -4.30
N PHE A 105 -8.49 -6.36 -3.07
CA PHE A 105 -9.13 -5.46 -2.10
C PHE A 105 -8.26 -4.23 -1.81
N GLN A 106 -6.94 -4.39 -1.76
CA GLN A 106 -6.03 -3.28 -1.52
C GLN A 106 -6.07 -2.19 -2.60
N ILE A 107 -6.49 -2.50 -3.84
CA ILE A 107 -6.68 -1.52 -4.91
C ILE A 107 -7.64 -0.40 -4.49
N PHE A 108 -8.68 -0.73 -3.73
CA PHE A 108 -9.62 0.27 -3.22
C PHE A 108 -8.96 1.30 -2.30
N ALA A 109 -7.78 1.03 -1.75
CA ALA A 109 -7.00 2.01 -0.99
C ALA A 109 -6.49 3.19 -1.81
N LEU A 110 -6.55 3.11 -3.14
CA LEU A 110 -6.27 4.25 -4.03
C LEU A 110 -7.35 5.34 -3.93
N LEU A 111 -8.57 4.98 -3.51
CA LEU A 111 -9.63 5.97 -3.27
C LEU A 111 -9.32 6.78 -2.01
N PRO A 112 -9.24 8.12 -2.11
CA PRO A 112 -9.05 8.97 -0.94
C PRO A 112 -10.19 8.77 0.07
N GLY A 113 -9.84 8.53 1.34
CA GLY A 113 -10.80 8.22 2.39
C GLY A 113 -11.02 6.70 2.62
N ALA A 114 -10.68 5.84 1.67
CA ALA A 114 -10.64 4.40 1.90
C ALA A 114 -9.36 4.07 2.69
N SER A 115 -9.49 3.69 3.93
CA SER A 115 -8.35 3.27 4.74
C SER A 115 -7.71 2.00 4.16
N ARG A 116 -6.40 2.02 3.85
CA ARG A 116 -5.69 0.85 3.33
C ARG A 116 -5.82 -0.36 4.26
N SER A 117 -5.65 -0.15 5.57
CA SER A 117 -5.84 -1.23 6.54
C SER A 117 -7.27 -1.75 6.55
N ALA A 118 -8.27 -0.88 6.44
CA ALA A 118 -9.67 -1.30 6.41
C ALA A 118 -9.95 -2.22 5.20
N VAL A 119 -9.53 -1.84 3.99
CA VAL A 119 -9.78 -2.65 2.79
C VAL A 119 -9.03 -3.98 2.78
N THR A 120 -7.81 -4.03 3.32
CA THR A 120 -7.06 -5.30 3.45
C THR A 120 -7.67 -6.20 4.52
N ILE A 121 -8.17 -5.64 5.63
CA ILE A 121 -8.91 -6.40 6.65
C ILE A 121 -10.22 -6.95 6.06
N MET A 122 -10.96 -6.15 5.28
CA MET A 122 -12.17 -6.64 4.58
C MET A 122 -11.85 -7.81 3.66
N GLY A 123 -10.76 -7.75 2.89
CA GLY A 123 -10.32 -8.87 2.06
C GLY A 123 -10.01 -10.13 2.87
N ALA A 124 -9.36 -9.97 4.03
CA ALA A 124 -9.09 -11.08 4.93
C ALA A 124 -10.37 -11.64 5.58
N PHE A 125 -11.33 -10.77 5.96
CA PHE A 125 -12.64 -11.20 6.48
C PHE A 125 -13.47 -11.92 5.43
N TYR A 126 -13.46 -11.44 4.19
CA TYR A 126 -14.11 -12.12 3.06
C TYR A 126 -13.61 -13.56 2.90
N LEU A 127 -12.33 -13.79 3.14
CA LEU A 127 -11.70 -15.11 3.09
C LEU A 127 -11.89 -15.95 4.37
N GLY A 128 -12.55 -15.40 5.38
CA GLY A 128 -12.85 -16.09 6.64
C GLY A 128 -11.70 -16.12 7.66
N PHE A 129 -10.72 -15.22 7.55
CA PHE A 129 -9.65 -15.11 8.55
C PHE A 129 -10.13 -14.48 9.84
N LYS A 130 -9.65 -14.99 10.98
CA LYS A 130 -9.93 -14.45 12.32
C LYS A 130 -9.51 -12.98 12.43
N ASN A 131 -10.16 -12.21 13.29
CA ASN A 131 -9.89 -10.77 13.48
C ASN A 131 -8.41 -10.49 13.74
N THR A 132 -7.79 -11.24 14.65
CA THR A 132 -6.35 -11.10 14.99
C THR A 132 -5.45 -11.41 13.80
N THR A 133 -5.81 -12.41 13.00
CA THR A 133 -5.08 -12.80 11.79
C THR A 133 -5.23 -11.75 10.70
N ALA A 134 -6.43 -11.25 10.46
CA ALA A 134 -6.71 -10.20 9.47
C ALA A 134 -5.92 -8.91 9.79
N LEU A 135 -5.91 -8.49 11.05
CA LEU A 135 -5.10 -7.37 11.53
C LEU A 135 -3.61 -7.62 11.28
N LYS A 136 -3.11 -8.81 11.62
CA LYS A 136 -1.71 -9.17 11.42
C LYS A 136 -1.31 -9.15 9.94
N ILE A 137 -2.13 -9.72 9.06
CA ILE A 137 -1.92 -9.70 7.60
C ILE A 137 -1.88 -8.24 7.11
N SER A 138 -2.86 -7.41 7.52
CA SER A 138 -2.96 -6.02 7.10
C SER A 138 -1.73 -5.20 7.50
N PHE A 139 -1.23 -5.35 8.74
CA PHE A 139 -0.04 -4.63 9.19
C PHE A 139 1.25 -5.14 8.55
N LEU A 140 1.41 -6.45 8.38
CA LEU A 140 2.57 -7.01 7.67
C LEU A 140 2.59 -6.57 6.20
N LEU A 141 1.42 -6.51 5.54
CA LEU A 141 1.27 -6.02 4.19
C LEU A 141 1.57 -4.51 4.06
N ALA A 142 1.48 -3.76 5.16
CA ALA A 142 1.90 -2.37 5.20
C ALA A 142 3.39 -2.20 4.87
N ILE A 143 4.23 -3.14 5.28
CA ILE A 143 5.69 -3.02 5.14
C ILE A 143 6.10 -2.92 3.67
N PRO A 144 5.84 -3.93 2.81
CA PRO A 144 6.23 -3.83 1.41
C PRO A 144 5.55 -2.64 0.71
N THR A 145 4.26 -2.39 0.99
CA THR A 145 3.53 -1.29 0.35
C THR A 145 4.13 0.08 0.69
N LEU A 146 4.43 0.35 1.97
CA LEU A 146 5.05 1.62 2.39
C LEU A 146 6.48 1.75 1.89
N CYS A 147 7.25 0.67 1.87
CA CYS A 147 8.59 0.69 1.27
C CYS A 147 8.54 1.10 -0.22
N PHE A 148 7.61 0.55 -1.00
CA PHE A 148 7.45 0.91 -2.40
C PHE A 148 6.99 2.36 -2.60
N ILE A 149 6.04 2.85 -1.80
CA ILE A 149 5.62 4.26 -1.83
C ILE A 149 6.80 5.17 -1.53
N PHE A 150 7.57 4.88 -0.48
CA PHE A 150 8.72 5.67 -0.08
C PHE A 150 9.81 5.72 -1.16
N ILE A 151 10.12 4.57 -1.77
CA ILE A 151 11.08 4.50 -2.88
C ILE A 151 10.57 5.29 -4.09
N GLY A 152 9.29 5.13 -4.45
CA GLY A 152 8.68 5.83 -5.58
C GLY A 152 8.67 7.36 -5.41
N GLU A 153 8.35 7.85 -4.22
CA GLU A 153 8.36 9.30 -3.92
C GLU A 153 9.79 9.87 -3.97
N ASN A 154 10.78 9.16 -3.41
CA ASN A 154 12.16 9.63 -3.46
C ASN A 154 12.71 9.64 -4.90
N LEU A 155 12.37 8.65 -5.72
CA LEU A 155 12.75 8.64 -7.14
C LEU A 155 12.10 9.79 -7.90
N ALA A 156 10.84 10.08 -7.64
CA ALA A 156 10.12 11.20 -8.28
C ALA A 156 10.71 12.56 -7.87
N ILE A 157 11.06 12.75 -6.59
CA ILE A 157 11.70 13.97 -6.10
C ILE A 157 13.06 14.15 -6.75
N ASN A 158 13.89 13.12 -6.80
CA ASN A 158 15.21 13.20 -7.43
C ASN A 158 15.10 13.51 -8.93
N PHE A 159 14.16 12.91 -9.65
CA PHE A 159 13.92 13.17 -11.05
C PHE A 159 13.48 14.61 -11.31
N GLN A 160 12.60 15.16 -10.47
CA GLN A 160 12.19 16.57 -10.56
C GLN A 160 13.33 17.55 -10.25
N TYR A 161 14.20 17.18 -9.30
CA TYR A 161 15.38 17.99 -8.97
C TYR A 161 16.39 18.01 -10.12
N GLU A 162 16.67 16.88 -10.75
CA GLU A 162 17.54 16.76 -11.92
C GLU A 162 17.00 17.55 -13.13
N ILE A 163 15.70 17.46 -13.42
CA ILE A 163 15.07 18.26 -14.48
C ILE A 163 15.14 19.75 -14.15
N GLY A 164 14.86 20.13 -12.91
CA GLY A 164 14.92 21.54 -12.47
C GLY A 164 16.32 22.11 -12.60
N LEU A 165 17.36 21.36 -12.22
CA LEU A 165 18.75 21.75 -12.41
C LEU A 165 19.11 21.88 -13.89
N THR A 166 18.72 20.91 -14.73
CA THR A 166 19.00 20.91 -16.16
C THR A 166 18.32 22.08 -16.85
N LEU A 167 17.04 22.38 -16.55
CA LEU A 167 16.34 23.55 -17.07
C LEU A 167 16.94 24.85 -16.58
N SER A 168 17.39 24.95 -15.34
CA SER A 168 18.08 26.12 -14.78
C SER A 168 19.43 26.35 -15.51
N LEU A 169 20.18 25.29 -15.75
CA LEU A 169 21.46 25.38 -16.50
C LEU A 169 21.25 25.78 -17.96
N ILE A 170 20.19 25.29 -18.61
CA ILE A 170 19.82 25.70 -19.98
C ILE A 170 19.42 27.17 -19.99
N HIS A 171 18.67 27.62 -19.00
CA HIS A 171 18.21 29.04 -18.93
C HIS A 171 19.38 30.00 -18.65
N ILE A 172 20.40 29.56 -17.91
CA ILE A 172 21.63 30.35 -17.67
C ILE A 172 22.53 30.35 -18.90
N SER A 173 22.51 29.29 -19.71
CA SER A 173 23.36 29.15 -20.91
C SER A 173 22.77 29.79 -22.18
N GLU A 174 21.50 30.16 -22.20
CA GLU A 174 20.90 30.98 -23.26
C GLU A 174 20.92 32.47 -22.84
N PRO A 175 21.85 33.28 -23.35
CA PRO A 175 21.76 34.71 -23.17
C PRO A 175 20.50 35.19 -23.91
N THR A 176 19.59 35.83 -23.15
CA THR A 176 18.40 36.52 -23.67
C THR A 176 18.78 37.28 -24.93
N ARG A 177 18.29 36.85 -26.10
CA ARG A 177 18.30 37.72 -27.30
C ARG A 177 17.40 38.92 -27.04
N PRO A 178 17.90 40.14 -27.05
CA PRO A 178 17.01 41.32 -27.00
C PRO A 178 16.19 41.31 -28.32
N LEU A 179 14.90 41.57 -28.16
CA LEU A 179 13.98 41.87 -29.26
C LEU A 179 14.40 43.18 -29.96
#